data_816a4452643451308cd9f838233e4dfc
#
_entry.id   816a4452643451308cd9f838233e4dfc
#
_cell.length_a   1.000
_cell.length_b   1.000
_cell.length_c   1.000
_cell.angle_alpha   90.00
_cell.angle_beta   90.00
_cell.angle_gamma   90.00
#
_symmetry.space_group_name_H-M   'P 1'
#
loop_
_entity.id
_entity.type
_entity.pdbx_description
1 polymer ?
#
loop_
_entity_poly.entity_id
_entity_poly.type
_entity_poly.pdbx_seq_one_letter_code
_entity_poly.pdbx_strand_id
1 'polypeptide(L)'
;IRLVPGKQIFSSKTEFRISALKFHPTESNVFICGGFSPEVKAWDLRTSKVLRVYKAAVQQTLDILFLPEGREFLTSTDAVSRDSADRTIVAWDFQSAAKISNQIFHERYTCPSLTLHPKESVFVAQTNGNYMALFSAQRPYRINKKKRYEGHKVEGFAVGCEFSPDGTLLVTGSSDGKVFFYNYHTSRIIRTLSAHKEACVSAIFHPVLPSLLATCDWAGEIKIWQ
;
A
#
# COMPACT_ATOMS: atom_id res chain seq x y z
N ILE A 1 11.23 -4.54 22.80
CA ILE A 1 9.82 -5.02 22.78
C ILE A 1 9.86 -6.50 23.11
N ARG A 2 9.33 -6.90 24.29
CA ARG A 2 9.11 -8.31 24.62
C ARG A 2 7.84 -8.73 23.89
N LEU A 3 7.95 -9.62 22.91
CA LEU A 3 6.79 -10.33 22.39
C LEU A 3 6.27 -11.21 23.54
N VAL A 4 5.10 -10.89 24.07
CA VAL A 4 4.35 -11.77 24.96
C VAL A 4 4.02 -13.03 24.17
N PRO A 5 4.08 -14.24 24.76
CA PRO A 5 3.73 -15.48 24.06
C PRO A 5 2.38 -15.30 23.35
N GLY A 6 2.35 -15.54 22.05
CA GLY A 6 1.22 -15.22 21.19
C GLY A 6 -0.06 -15.91 21.64
N LYS A 7 -1.00 -15.14 22.21
CA LYS A 7 -2.36 -15.59 22.47
C LYS A 7 -3.24 -15.08 21.33
N GLN A 8 -3.94 -16.00 20.65
CA GLN A 8 -4.95 -15.60 19.68
C GLN A 8 -6.06 -14.81 20.39
N ILE A 9 -6.31 -13.57 20.00
CA ILE A 9 -7.34 -12.69 20.57
C ILE A 9 -8.54 -12.53 19.64
N PHE A 10 -8.38 -12.84 18.36
CA PHE A 10 -9.43 -12.71 17.35
C PHE A 10 -9.29 -13.76 16.26
N SER A 11 -10.42 -14.28 15.78
CA SER A 11 -10.52 -15.10 14.57
C SER A 11 -11.87 -14.87 13.92
N SER A 12 -11.87 -14.67 12.62
CA SER A 12 -13.10 -14.58 11.83
C SER A 12 -12.87 -15.20 10.46
N LYS A 13 -13.93 -15.77 9.89
CA LYS A 13 -13.94 -16.22 8.50
C LYS A 13 -14.68 -15.20 7.65
N THR A 14 -14.10 -14.84 6.53
CA THR A 14 -14.74 -14.02 5.50
C THR A 14 -15.17 -14.89 4.33
N GLU A 15 -16.18 -14.46 3.60
CA GLU A 15 -16.68 -15.14 2.39
C GLU A 15 -15.76 -14.94 1.18
N PHE A 16 -14.74 -14.09 1.31
CA PHE A 16 -13.82 -13.75 0.25
C PHE A 16 -12.37 -13.84 0.73
N ARG A 17 -11.44 -14.01 -0.23
CA ARG A 17 -10.00 -13.97 0.03
C ARG A 17 -9.57 -12.56 0.36
N ILE A 18 -8.93 -12.36 1.52
CA ILE A 18 -8.36 -11.08 1.94
C ILE A 18 -6.99 -10.92 1.27
N SER A 19 -6.75 -9.75 0.66
CA SER A 19 -5.45 -9.34 0.08
C SER A 19 -4.82 -8.19 0.87
N ALA A 20 -5.62 -7.37 1.54
CA ALA A 20 -5.14 -6.23 2.31
C ALA A 20 -5.82 -6.15 3.68
N LEU A 21 -5.02 -5.85 4.70
CA LEU A 21 -5.46 -5.63 6.07
C LEU A 21 -4.61 -4.51 6.68
N LYS A 22 -5.27 -3.52 7.29
CA LYS A 22 -4.60 -2.40 7.98
C LYS A 22 -5.31 -2.07 9.28
N PHE A 23 -4.54 -1.88 10.34
CA PHE A 23 -5.05 -1.33 11.59
C PHE A 23 -5.31 0.17 11.46
N HIS A 24 -6.33 0.64 12.18
CA HIS A 24 -6.61 2.06 12.28
C HIS A 24 -5.47 2.75 13.05
N PRO A 25 -4.94 3.90 12.58
CA PRO A 25 -3.73 4.49 13.15
C PRO A 25 -3.89 4.99 14.59
N THR A 26 -5.10 5.34 15.01
CA THR A 26 -5.40 5.88 16.35
C THR A 26 -6.30 4.98 17.19
N GLU A 27 -7.11 4.12 16.56
CA GLU A 27 -8.01 3.19 17.25
C GLU A 27 -7.45 1.76 17.22
N SER A 28 -6.65 1.39 18.21
CA SER A 28 -5.88 0.14 18.26
C SER A 28 -6.74 -1.16 18.18
N ASN A 29 -8.03 -1.07 18.49
CA ASN A 29 -8.96 -2.20 18.41
C ASN A 29 -9.71 -2.28 17.08
N VAL A 30 -9.44 -1.38 16.15
CA VAL A 30 -10.10 -1.31 14.85
C VAL A 30 -9.14 -1.63 13.73
N PHE A 31 -9.57 -2.48 12.81
CA PHE A 31 -8.86 -2.73 11.58
C PHE A 31 -9.82 -2.78 10.41
N ILE A 32 -9.30 -2.56 9.21
CA ILE A 32 -10.04 -2.74 7.96
C ILE A 32 -9.39 -3.82 7.12
N CYS A 33 -10.21 -4.55 6.38
CA CYS A 33 -9.73 -5.55 5.42
C CYS A 33 -10.55 -5.51 4.13
N GLY A 34 -9.89 -5.81 3.03
CA GLY A 34 -10.45 -5.95 1.70
C GLY A 34 -9.74 -7.04 0.90
N GLY A 35 -10.29 -7.39 -0.23
CA GLY A 35 -9.72 -8.44 -1.07
C GLY A 35 -10.57 -8.71 -2.30
N PHE A 36 -10.80 -9.98 -2.61
CA PHE A 36 -11.58 -10.44 -3.76
C PHE A 36 -13.09 -10.24 -3.51
N SER A 37 -13.49 -9.00 -3.34
CA SER A 37 -14.85 -8.58 -3.05
C SER A 37 -14.99 -7.09 -3.40
N PRO A 38 -16.20 -6.62 -3.79
CA PRO A 38 -16.49 -5.19 -3.91
C PRO A 38 -16.58 -4.49 -2.56
N GLU A 39 -16.47 -5.22 -1.44
CA GLU A 39 -16.61 -4.71 -0.08
C GLU A 39 -15.28 -4.66 0.65
N VAL A 40 -15.05 -3.55 1.33
CA VAL A 40 -14.04 -3.40 2.38
C VAL A 40 -14.78 -3.32 3.71
N LYS A 41 -14.32 -4.08 4.72
CA LYS A 41 -15.00 -4.19 6.02
C LYS A 41 -14.11 -3.67 7.14
N ALA A 42 -14.66 -2.78 7.97
CA ALA A 42 -14.05 -2.38 9.23
C ALA A 42 -14.58 -3.27 10.35
N TRP A 43 -13.68 -3.70 11.23
CA TRP A 43 -13.95 -4.62 12.34
C TRP A 43 -13.52 -4.03 13.67
N ASP A 44 -14.26 -4.33 14.74
CA ASP A 44 -13.85 -4.07 16.12
C ASP A 44 -13.45 -5.39 16.78
N LEU A 45 -12.20 -5.48 17.24
CA LEU A 45 -11.64 -6.65 17.91
C LEU A 45 -12.34 -6.99 19.23
N ARG A 46 -12.86 -5.98 19.95
CA ARG A 46 -13.49 -6.15 21.26
C ARG A 46 -14.85 -6.84 21.14
N THR A 47 -15.60 -6.48 20.11
CA THR A 47 -16.94 -6.99 19.88
C THR A 47 -16.97 -8.14 18.87
N SER A 48 -15.87 -8.33 18.13
CA SER A 48 -15.76 -9.27 17.00
C SER A 48 -16.82 -9.03 15.92
N LYS A 49 -17.25 -7.78 15.74
CA LYS A 49 -18.30 -7.39 14.80
C LYS A 49 -17.76 -6.47 13.70
N VAL A 50 -18.43 -6.54 12.55
CA VAL A 50 -18.25 -5.56 11.49
C VAL A 50 -18.85 -4.24 11.93
N LEU A 51 -18.04 -3.18 11.95
CA LEU A 51 -18.48 -1.82 12.27
C LEU A 51 -19.09 -1.12 11.06
N ARG A 52 -18.45 -1.27 9.89
CA ARG A 52 -18.83 -0.58 8.66
C ARG A 52 -18.46 -1.43 7.44
N VAL A 53 -19.19 -1.18 6.36
CA VAL A 53 -18.95 -1.78 5.05
C VAL A 53 -18.85 -0.66 4.02
N TYR A 54 -17.78 -0.67 3.25
CA TYR A 54 -17.51 0.28 2.18
C TYR A 54 -17.64 -0.46 0.85
N LYS A 55 -18.48 0.06 -0.07
CA LYS A 55 -18.77 -0.60 -1.34
C LYS A 55 -18.35 0.25 -2.53
N ALA A 56 -17.63 -0.37 -3.47
CA ALA A 56 -17.23 0.21 -4.73
C ALA A 56 -17.65 -0.67 -5.91
N ALA A 57 -17.72 -0.09 -7.11
CA ALA A 57 -18.00 -0.83 -8.35
C ALA A 57 -16.72 -1.50 -8.89
N VAL A 58 -16.08 -2.33 -8.05
CA VAL A 58 -14.82 -3.03 -8.33
C VAL A 58 -14.97 -4.50 -7.98
N GLN A 59 -14.10 -5.35 -8.50
CA GLN A 59 -14.10 -6.79 -8.18
C GLN A 59 -13.15 -7.10 -7.01
N GLN A 60 -12.08 -6.31 -6.88
CA GLN A 60 -11.02 -6.59 -5.93
C GLN A 60 -10.41 -5.31 -5.36
N THR A 61 -10.10 -5.34 -4.06
CA THR A 61 -9.21 -4.39 -3.40
C THR A 61 -7.80 -4.97 -3.37
N LEU A 62 -6.81 -4.22 -3.85
CA LEU A 62 -5.41 -4.65 -3.91
C LEU A 62 -4.64 -4.24 -2.65
N ASP A 63 -4.77 -2.98 -2.24
CA ASP A 63 -4.16 -2.45 -1.02
C ASP A 63 -5.05 -1.42 -0.35
N ILE A 64 -4.76 -1.13 0.91
CA ILE A 64 -5.47 -0.18 1.76
C ILE A 64 -4.44 0.71 2.46
N LEU A 65 -4.68 2.02 2.46
CA LEU A 65 -3.83 3.01 3.13
C LEU A 65 -4.66 3.96 3.96
N PHE A 66 -4.49 3.97 5.28
CA PHE A 66 -5.02 5.05 6.11
C PHE A 66 -4.23 6.34 5.89
N LEU A 67 -4.95 7.45 5.79
CA LEU A 67 -4.37 8.78 5.85
C LEU A 67 -4.13 9.19 7.32
N PRO A 68 -3.35 10.25 7.58
CA PRO A 68 -3.09 10.69 8.94
C PRO A 68 -4.40 10.86 9.75
N GLU A 69 -4.35 10.51 11.05
CA GLU A 69 -5.48 10.54 11.99
C GLU A 69 -6.58 9.49 11.74
N GLY A 70 -6.56 8.76 10.62
CA GLY A 70 -7.50 7.68 10.34
C GLY A 70 -8.91 8.11 9.95
N ARG A 71 -9.18 9.41 9.79
CA ARG A 71 -10.49 9.91 9.34
C ARG A 71 -10.83 9.50 7.92
N GLU A 72 -9.80 9.35 7.10
CA GLU A 72 -9.90 8.96 5.70
C GLU A 72 -8.93 7.83 5.41
N PHE A 73 -9.29 7.01 4.44
CA PHE A 73 -8.39 6.00 3.90
C PHE A 73 -8.58 5.84 2.40
N LEU A 74 -7.56 5.28 1.77
CA LEU A 74 -7.55 4.97 0.35
C LEU A 74 -7.61 3.47 0.16
N THR A 75 -8.28 3.04 -0.91
CA THR A 75 -8.19 1.69 -1.44
C THR A 75 -7.65 1.75 -2.85
N SER A 76 -6.70 0.89 -3.18
CA SER A 76 -6.37 0.61 -4.57
C SER A 76 -7.16 -0.60 -5.04
N THR A 77 -7.58 -0.58 -6.30
CA THR A 77 -8.52 -1.54 -6.85
C THR A 77 -8.06 -2.06 -8.22
N ASP A 78 -8.74 -3.08 -8.71
CA ASP A 78 -8.54 -3.63 -10.06
C ASP A 78 -9.25 -2.86 -11.17
N ALA A 79 -9.93 -1.76 -10.85
CA ALA A 79 -10.67 -0.95 -11.82
C ALA A 79 -9.73 -0.17 -12.74
N VAL A 80 -9.42 -0.74 -13.89
CA VAL A 80 -8.52 -0.15 -14.91
C VAL A 80 -9.24 0.34 -16.16
N SER A 81 -10.55 0.09 -16.30
CA SER A 81 -11.33 0.51 -17.44
C SER A 81 -11.62 2.01 -17.42
N ARG A 82 -11.63 2.65 -18.60
CA ARG A 82 -12.08 4.05 -18.73
C ARG A 82 -13.56 4.23 -18.41
N ASP A 83 -14.34 3.21 -18.66
CA ASP A 83 -15.78 3.22 -18.48
C ASP A 83 -16.21 2.81 -17.08
N SER A 84 -15.27 2.43 -16.22
CA SER A 84 -15.56 2.15 -14.81
C SER A 84 -15.94 3.43 -14.07
N ALA A 85 -17.00 3.36 -13.29
CA ALA A 85 -17.43 4.44 -12.41
C ALA A 85 -16.38 4.74 -11.33
N ASP A 86 -15.67 3.71 -10.86
CA ASP A 86 -14.55 3.82 -9.94
C ASP A 86 -13.23 3.66 -10.69
N ARG A 87 -12.25 4.46 -10.30
CA ARG A 87 -10.88 4.40 -10.80
C ARG A 87 -10.02 3.54 -9.89
N THR A 88 -8.76 3.34 -10.25
CA THR A 88 -7.83 2.48 -9.52
C THR A 88 -7.63 2.87 -8.05
N ILE A 89 -7.73 4.16 -7.70
CA ILE A 89 -7.63 4.62 -6.31
C ILE A 89 -8.93 5.32 -5.91
N VAL A 90 -9.52 4.87 -4.80
CA VAL A 90 -10.76 5.38 -4.22
C VAL A 90 -10.50 5.87 -2.80
N ALA A 91 -10.97 7.08 -2.47
CA ALA A 91 -10.90 7.65 -1.13
C ALA A 91 -12.24 7.53 -0.40
N TRP A 92 -12.17 7.22 0.88
CA TRP A 92 -13.30 6.96 1.76
C TRP A 92 -13.23 7.79 3.02
N ASP A 93 -14.38 8.25 3.49
CA ASP A 93 -14.56 8.72 4.86
C ASP A 93 -14.79 7.51 5.76
N PHE A 94 -13.93 7.37 6.79
CA PHE A 94 -13.98 6.19 7.65
C PHE A 94 -15.26 6.13 8.47
N GLN A 95 -15.76 7.26 8.95
CA GLN A 95 -16.89 7.31 9.88
C GLN A 95 -18.24 7.12 9.17
N SER A 96 -18.46 7.80 8.07
CA SER A 96 -19.73 7.75 7.34
C SER A 96 -19.82 6.63 6.31
N ALA A 97 -18.70 5.96 6.02
CA ALA A 97 -18.54 5.01 4.91
C ALA A 97 -18.82 5.62 3.53
N ALA A 98 -18.82 6.94 3.42
CA ALA A 98 -19.02 7.63 2.16
C ALA A 98 -17.79 7.61 1.28
N LYS A 99 -17.99 7.41 -0.02
CA LYS A 99 -16.97 7.58 -1.03
C LYS A 99 -16.71 9.08 -1.24
N ILE A 100 -15.48 9.53 -0.95
CA ILE A 100 -15.07 10.94 -1.08
C ILE A 100 -14.68 11.26 -2.52
N SER A 101 -13.86 10.40 -3.11
CA SER A 101 -13.33 10.57 -4.46
C SER A 101 -12.99 9.24 -5.08
N ASN A 102 -13.23 9.12 -6.39
CA ASN A 102 -12.82 7.99 -7.22
C ASN A 102 -12.07 8.47 -8.48
N GLN A 103 -11.66 9.72 -8.51
CA GLN A 103 -10.98 10.37 -9.64
C GLN A 103 -9.54 10.78 -9.29
N ILE A 104 -8.86 9.95 -8.49
CA ILE A 104 -7.51 10.26 -7.97
C ILE A 104 -6.44 9.89 -9.00
N PHE A 105 -6.55 8.71 -9.63
CA PHE A 105 -5.59 8.23 -10.60
C PHE A 105 -6.28 7.90 -11.94
N HIS A 106 -5.86 8.58 -13.01
CA HIS A 106 -6.51 8.51 -14.32
C HIS A 106 -5.80 7.62 -15.34
N GLU A 107 -4.62 7.11 -15.00
CA GLU A 107 -3.88 6.21 -15.88
C GLU A 107 -4.44 4.77 -15.78
N ARG A 108 -4.21 3.95 -16.84
CA ARG A 108 -4.77 2.60 -16.95
C ARG A 108 -3.86 1.56 -16.32
N TYR A 109 -3.41 1.80 -15.09
CA TYR A 109 -2.57 0.86 -14.36
C TYR A 109 -3.20 0.54 -13.01
N THR A 110 -3.10 -0.70 -12.59
CA THR A 110 -3.39 -1.08 -11.20
C THR A 110 -2.28 -0.58 -10.29
N CYS A 111 -2.62 -0.35 -9.03
CA CYS A 111 -1.69 0.09 -8.01
C CYS A 111 -1.64 -0.97 -6.89
N PRO A 112 -0.77 -1.98 -6.98
CA PRO A 112 -0.75 -3.08 -6.01
C PRO A 112 -0.26 -2.67 -4.61
N SER A 113 0.38 -1.52 -4.46
CA SER A 113 0.89 -1.05 -3.17
C SER A 113 0.77 0.47 -3.04
N LEU A 114 0.36 0.91 -1.87
CA LEU A 114 0.26 2.30 -1.44
C LEU A 114 1.09 2.51 -0.18
N THR A 115 1.87 3.58 -0.11
CA THR A 115 2.64 3.92 1.08
C THR A 115 2.57 5.41 1.40
N LEU A 116 2.40 5.73 2.69
CA LEU A 116 2.34 7.10 3.19
C LEU A 116 3.74 7.58 3.57
N HIS A 117 4.07 8.82 3.22
CA HIS A 117 5.31 9.43 3.67
C HIS A 117 5.26 9.66 5.19
N PRO A 118 6.32 9.31 5.95
CA PRO A 118 6.27 9.35 7.41
C PRO A 118 6.16 10.76 8.01
N LYS A 119 6.50 11.80 7.27
CA LYS A 119 6.55 13.18 7.77
C LYS A 119 5.76 14.19 6.94
N GLU A 120 5.61 13.94 5.63
CA GLU A 120 4.91 14.85 4.72
C GLU A 120 3.51 14.32 4.39
N SER A 121 2.60 15.23 4.07
CA SER A 121 1.23 14.87 3.70
C SER A 121 1.14 14.43 2.22
N VAL A 122 1.87 13.37 1.90
CA VAL A 122 1.91 12.76 0.57
C VAL A 122 1.92 11.24 0.67
N PHE A 123 1.44 10.57 -0.36
CA PHE A 123 1.57 9.12 -0.50
C PHE A 123 2.10 8.76 -1.89
N VAL A 124 2.68 7.58 -1.98
CA VAL A 124 3.15 6.98 -3.23
C VAL A 124 2.32 5.75 -3.55
N ALA A 125 1.99 5.59 -4.82
CA ALA A 125 1.39 4.39 -5.37
C ALA A 125 2.38 3.71 -6.32
N GLN A 126 2.70 2.45 -6.06
CA GLN A 126 3.37 1.57 -7.02
C GLN A 126 2.39 1.24 -8.12
N THR A 127 2.76 1.46 -9.37
CA THR A 127 1.90 1.15 -10.52
C THR A 127 2.42 -0.04 -11.31
N ASN A 128 1.53 -0.77 -11.99
CA ASN A 128 1.93 -1.79 -12.97
C ASN A 128 2.50 -1.21 -14.28
N GLY A 129 2.63 0.12 -14.36
CA GLY A 129 3.29 0.83 -15.46
C GLY A 129 4.79 0.97 -15.33
N ASN A 130 5.44 0.23 -14.44
CA ASN A 130 6.89 0.28 -14.15
C ASN A 130 7.36 1.63 -13.60
N TYR A 131 6.53 2.29 -12.81
CA TYR A 131 6.87 3.52 -12.10
C TYR A 131 6.03 3.66 -10.83
N MET A 132 6.53 4.44 -9.88
CA MET A 132 5.77 4.89 -8.72
C MET A 132 5.33 6.34 -8.92
N ALA A 133 4.08 6.64 -8.58
CA ALA A 133 3.47 7.96 -8.69
C ALA A 133 3.31 8.59 -7.31
N LEU A 134 3.60 9.88 -7.20
CA LEU A 134 3.45 10.68 -5.97
C LEU A 134 2.14 11.46 -5.98
N PHE A 135 1.43 11.45 -4.87
CA PHE A 135 0.15 12.14 -4.67
C PHE A 135 0.15 12.97 -3.39
N SER A 136 -0.65 14.02 -3.35
CA SER A 136 -1.04 14.66 -2.09
C SER A 136 -1.91 13.71 -1.26
N ALA A 137 -1.66 13.61 0.03
CA ALA A 137 -2.54 12.93 0.98
C ALA A 137 -3.68 13.82 1.49
N GLN A 138 -3.81 15.05 0.95
CA GLN A 138 -4.90 15.98 1.23
C GLN A 138 -5.81 16.09 0.02
N ARG A 139 -7.11 16.26 0.27
CA ARG A 139 -8.11 16.49 -0.80
C ARG A 139 -7.69 17.64 -1.71
N PRO A 140 -7.83 17.52 -3.01
CA PRO A 140 -8.44 16.42 -3.77
C PRO A 140 -7.46 15.30 -4.19
N TYR A 141 -6.41 15.01 -3.45
CA TYR A 141 -5.42 13.92 -3.67
C TYR A 141 -4.68 14.02 -5.01
N ARG A 142 -4.24 15.20 -5.37
CA ARG A 142 -3.65 15.46 -6.69
C ARG A 142 -2.36 14.71 -6.91
N ILE A 143 -2.23 14.10 -8.09
CA ILE A 143 -0.97 13.51 -8.56
C ILE A 143 0.05 14.62 -8.84
N ASN A 144 1.29 14.39 -8.42
CA ASN A 144 2.42 15.23 -8.81
C ASN A 144 3.00 14.71 -10.14
N LYS A 145 2.53 15.26 -11.26
CA LYS A 145 2.94 14.85 -12.61
C LYS A 145 4.43 15.10 -12.91
N LYS A 146 5.11 15.93 -12.11
CA LYS A 146 6.55 16.24 -12.27
C LYS A 146 7.45 15.22 -11.56
N LYS A 147 6.91 14.41 -10.66
CA LYS A 147 7.67 13.40 -9.92
C LYS A 147 7.19 12.00 -10.28
N ARG A 148 8.07 11.23 -10.90
CA ARG A 148 7.93 9.80 -11.12
C ARG A 148 9.22 9.10 -10.70
N TYR A 149 9.08 7.92 -10.11
CA TYR A 149 10.20 7.08 -9.71
C TYR A 149 10.22 5.89 -10.66
N GLU A 150 11.15 5.93 -11.62
CA GLU A 150 11.20 5.01 -12.77
C GLU A 150 12.50 4.20 -12.76
N GLY A 151 12.55 3.11 -13.55
CA GLY A 151 13.74 2.30 -13.78
C GLY A 151 13.65 0.88 -13.22
N HIS A 152 12.75 0.61 -12.25
CA HIS A 152 12.38 -0.74 -11.85
C HIS A 152 11.32 -1.31 -12.77
N LYS A 153 11.14 -2.63 -12.73
CA LYS A 153 10.15 -3.35 -13.52
C LYS A 153 9.16 -4.06 -12.61
N VAL A 154 7.91 -4.10 -13.00
CA VAL A 154 6.85 -4.77 -12.25
C VAL A 154 6.33 -6.02 -12.97
N GLU A 155 6.09 -5.92 -14.28
CA GLU A 155 5.75 -7.01 -15.20
C GLU A 155 4.63 -7.93 -14.68
N GLY A 156 3.62 -7.33 -14.05
CA GLY A 156 2.45 -8.05 -13.52
C GLY A 156 2.59 -8.57 -12.08
N PHE A 157 3.76 -8.50 -11.46
CA PHE A 157 3.91 -8.82 -10.05
C PHE A 157 3.33 -7.71 -9.15
N ALA A 158 2.76 -8.11 -8.02
CA ALA A 158 2.33 -7.18 -6.98
C ALA A 158 3.56 -6.72 -6.15
N VAL A 159 4.33 -5.79 -6.71
CA VAL A 159 5.54 -5.27 -6.07
C VAL A 159 5.19 -4.20 -5.06
N GLY A 160 5.73 -4.33 -3.84
CA GLY A 160 5.59 -3.35 -2.77
C GLY A 160 6.59 -2.21 -2.87
N CYS A 161 6.22 -1.06 -2.30
CA CYS A 161 7.11 0.08 -2.10
C CYS A 161 6.97 0.63 -0.69
N GLU A 162 8.05 1.20 -0.14
CA GLU A 162 8.06 1.76 1.20
C GLU A 162 9.01 2.94 1.31
N PHE A 163 8.66 3.90 2.19
CA PHE A 163 9.57 4.97 2.59
C PHE A 163 10.51 4.51 3.70
N SER A 164 11.73 5.03 3.72
CA SER A 164 12.58 4.94 4.90
C SER A 164 11.93 5.65 6.09
N PRO A 165 12.21 5.27 7.35
CA PRO A 165 11.61 5.89 8.53
C PRO A 165 11.86 7.40 8.64
N ASP A 166 12.94 7.90 8.07
CA ASP A 166 13.25 9.34 8.00
C ASP A 166 12.56 10.07 6.82
N GLY A 167 11.97 9.33 5.86
CA GLY A 167 11.30 9.85 4.69
C GLY A 167 12.22 10.28 3.53
N THR A 168 13.53 10.09 3.66
CA THR A 168 14.48 10.55 2.63
C THR A 168 14.61 9.62 1.44
N LEU A 169 14.33 8.31 1.67
CA LEU A 169 14.43 7.26 0.68
C LEU A 169 13.08 6.64 0.39
N LEU A 170 12.91 6.18 -0.84
CA LEU A 170 11.83 5.30 -1.27
C LEU A 170 12.45 4.03 -1.83
N VAL A 171 12.01 2.87 -1.38
CA VAL A 171 12.50 1.56 -1.82
C VAL A 171 11.39 0.80 -2.53
N THR A 172 11.75 0.02 -3.54
CA THR A 172 10.85 -0.93 -4.21
C THR A 172 11.61 -2.15 -4.68
N GLY A 173 10.93 -3.28 -4.74
CA GLY A 173 11.39 -4.44 -5.46
C GLY A 173 11.29 -4.26 -6.97
N SER A 174 11.63 -5.31 -7.71
CA SER A 174 11.57 -5.35 -9.17
C SER A 174 11.43 -6.79 -9.67
N SER A 175 10.78 -6.97 -10.81
CA SER A 175 10.58 -8.29 -11.43
C SER A 175 11.88 -8.99 -11.82
N ASP A 176 12.97 -8.23 -11.99
CA ASP A 176 14.32 -8.76 -12.27
C ASP A 176 15.13 -9.12 -11.01
N GLY A 177 14.47 -9.24 -9.85
CA GLY A 177 15.08 -9.63 -8.58
C GLY A 177 15.87 -8.53 -7.88
N LYS A 178 15.89 -7.33 -8.45
CA LYS A 178 16.61 -6.19 -7.88
C LYS A 178 15.74 -5.42 -6.89
N VAL A 179 16.41 -4.66 -6.04
CA VAL A 179 15.83 -3.64 -5.17
C VAL A 179 16.38 -2.28 -5.58
N PHE A 180 15.50 -1.33 -5.78
CA PHE A 180 15.83 0.03 -6.19
C PHE A 180 15.60 1.00 -5.04
N PHE A 181 16.60 1.85 -4.79
CA PHE A 181 16.55 2.92 -3.80
C PHE A 181 16.52 4.26 -4.52
N TYR A 182 15.52 5.05 -4.24
CA TYR A 182 15.35 6.39 -4.81
C TYR A 182 15.54 7.45 -3.74
N ASN A 183 16.17 8.55 -4.13
CA ASN A 183 16.07 9.78 -3.35
C ASN A 183 14.66 10.35 -3.52
N TYR A 184 13.94 10.53 -2.43
CA TYR A 184 12.56 11.01 -2.45
C TYR A 184 12.42 12.39 -3.10
N HIS A 185 13.35 13.33 -2.82
CA HIS A 185 13.25 14.71 -3.32
C HIS A 185 13.58 14.82 -4.80
N THR A 186 14.61 14.11 -5.27
CA THR A 186 15.11 14.22 -6.66
C THR A 186 14.50 13.19 -7.60
N SER A 187 13.81 12.18 -7.09
CA SER A 187 13.29 11.02 -7.82
C SER A 187 14.36 10.18 -8.55
N ARG A 188 15.64 10.39 -8.24
CA ARG A 188 16.74 9.67 -8.87
C ARG A 188 17.04 8.38 -8.13
N ILE A 189 17.40 7.33 -8.87
CA ILE A 189 17.98 6.11 -8.31
C ILE A 189 19.33 6.46 -7.71
N ILE A 190 19.52 6.14 -6.43
CA ILE A 190 20.78 6.32 -5.72
C ILE A 190 21.55 5.00 -5.54
N ARG A 191 20.81 3.90 -5.51
CA ARG A 191 21.40 2.56 -5.37
C ARG A 191 20.49 1.52 -5.99
N THR A 192 21.09 0.48 -6.53
CA THR A 192 20.41 -0.76 -6.95
C THR A 192 21.13 -1.93 -6.30
N LEU A 193 20.37 -2.84 -5.72
CA LEU A 193 20.87 -4.05 -5.06
C LEU A 193 20.37 -5.27 -5.85
N SER A 194 21.29 -6.13 -6.30
CA SER A 194 20.95 -7.45 -6.87
C SER A 194 20.62 -8.40 -5.72
N ALA A 195 19.34 -8.41 -5.29
CA ALA A 195 18.95 -9.06 -4.07
C ALA A 195 18.59 -10.53 -4.28
N HIS A 196 17.84 -10.83 -5.32
CA HIS A 196 17.22 -12.15 -5.56
C HIS A 196 17.41 -12.61 -7.00
N LYS A 197 17.20 -13.91 -7.23
CA LYS A 197 17.17 -14.50 -8.57
C LYS A 197 15.80 -14.35 -9.21
N GLU A 198 14.75 -14.46 -8.40
CA GLU A 198 13.36 -14.28 -8.80
C GLU A 198 12.87 -12.87 -8.51
N ALA A 199 11.67 -12.54 -8.96
CA ALA A 199 11.06 -11.22 -8.76
C ALA A 199 11.05 -10.82 -7.28
N CYS A 200 11.71 -9.72 -6.93
CA CYS A 200 11.65 -9.14 -5.59
C CYS A 200 10.30 -8.42 -5.42
N VAL A 201 9.42 -8.99 -4.60
CA VAL A 201 8.04 -8.49 -4.43
C VAL A 201 7.86 -7.57 -3.24
N SER A 202 8.76 -7.60 -2.27
CA SER A 202 8.71 -6.69 -1.13
C SER A 202 10.10 -6.32 -0.65
N ALA A 203 10.26 -5.07 -0.25
CA ALA A 203 11.46 -4.53 0.38
C ALA A 203 11.00 -3.53 1.45
N ILE A 204 11.34 -3.81 2.72
CA ILE A 204 10.87 -3.02 3.87
C ILE A 204 12.03 -2.64 4.77
N PHE A 205 12.00 -1.40 5.27
CA PHE A 205 12.97 -0.92 6.25
C PHE A 205 12.62 -1.40 7.66
N HIS A 206 13.62 -1.62 8.48
CA HIS A 206 13.39 -1.80 9.90
C HIS A 206 12.93 -0.46 10.51
N PRO A 207 11.84 -0.44 11.31
CA PRO A 207 11.23 0.82 11.74
C PRO A 207 12.10 1.68 12.68
N VAL A 208 13.12 1.08 13.30
CA VAL A 208 14.01 1.74 14.28
C VAL A 208 15.46 1.76 13.81
N LEU A 209 15.94 0.70 13.16
CA LEU A 209 17.33 0.58 12.70
C LEU A 209 17.41 1.02 11.23
N PRO A 210 17.87 2.24 10.93
CA PRO A 210 17.75 2.82 9.59
C PRO A 210 18.59 2.12 8.53
N SER A 211 19.63 1.39 8.92
CA SER A 211 20.50 0.63 7.99
C SER A 211 20.02 -0.79 7.71
N LEU A 212 18.91 -1.22 8.31
CA LEU A 212 18.44 -2.60 8.18
C LEU A 212 17.25 -2.67 7.23
N LEU A 213 17.36 -3.53 6.22
CA LEU A 213 16.32 -3.78 5.22
C LEU A 213 16.01 -5.28 5.15
N ALA A 214 14.75 -5.64 5.07
CA ALA A 214 14.30 -6.98 4.74
C ALA A 214 13.73 -7.01 3.31
N THR A 215 14.07 -8.04 2.54
CA THR A 215 13.54 -8.25 1.20
C THR A 215 13.02 -9.67 1.05
N CYS A 216 12.01 -9.86 0.21
CA CYS A 216 11.58 -11.21 -0.18
C CYS A 216 11.24 -11.28 -1.67
N ASP A 217 11.38 -12.46 -2.22
CA ASP A 217 11.08 -12.74 -3.61
C ASP A 217 9.85 -13.64 -3.79
N TRP A 218 9.49 -13.83 -5.05
CA TRP A 218 8.33 -14.65 -5.44
C TRP A 218 8.52 -16.15 -5.13
N ALA A 219 9.75 -16.63 -5.03
CA ALA A 219 10.06 -18.01 -4.65
C ALA A 219 10.00 -18.26 -3.14
N GLY A 220 9.84 -17.20 -2.31
CA GLY A 220 9.77 -17.28 -0.85
C GLY A 220 11.12 -17.12 -0.16
N GLU A 221 12.18 -16.70 -0.87
CA GLU A 221 13.46 -16.39 -0.24
C GLU A 221 13.36 -15.06 0.51
N ILE A 222 13.83 -15.03 1.76
CA ILE A 222 13.90 -13.81 2.58
C ILE A 222 15.35 -13.49 2.86
N LYS A 223 15.75 -12.24 2.66
CA LYS A 223 17.09 -11.73 2.97
C LYS A 223 17.03 -10.50 3.84
N ILE A 224 17.98 -10.40 4.75
CA ILE A 224 18.19 -9.23 5.63
C ILE A 224 19.51 -8.58 5.22
N TRP A 225 19.48 -7.27 5.03
CA TRP A 225 20.60 -6.46 4.57
C TRP A 225 20.95 -5.39 5.59
N GLN A 226 22.23 -5.10 5.74
CA GLN A 226 22.76 -4.04 6.59
C GLN A 226 23.80 -3.20 5.84
#